data_f73a53fb3ba795746723ad9b7401ec08
#
_entry.id   f73a53fb3ba795746723ad9b7401ec08
#
_cell.length_a   1.000
_cell.length_b   1.000
_cell.length_c   1.000
_cell.angle_alpha   90.00
_cell.angle_beta   90.00
_cell.angle_gamma   90.00
#
_symmetry.space_group_name_H-M   'P 1'
#
loop_
_entity.id
_entity.type
_entity.pdbx_description
1 polymer ?
#
loop_
_entity_poly.entity_id
_entity_poly.type
_entity_poly.pdbx_seq_one_letter_code
_entity_poly.pdbx_strand_id
1 'polypeptide(L)'
;LVYTTRPDTVFGATYMVLSPEHSLVEKYKDKIENWDEVQKYQEEAARKSDLERTELAEEKTGVLLKGMSAINPATKEEIPVFIADYVLISYGTGAIMAVPGHDQRDWEFAKAFDLPIIEVIAGGDIEKEAFTSTETGTMVNSGFLNGMEVKDAIEKTCAWLEKEGLGEAKVNFKLRDWVFSRQRYWGEPIPIYYPVEAAEGVDASSFDPKKDEHTVKYGEPIALTLEDLPLVLPETEDYKPTEDGEPPLARCMDWVYFQKDGQWFARETNTMPQWAGSSWYFLRYIDPHNNEELAAKKKLEYWMPVDWYNGGMEHTT
;
A
#
# COMPACT_ATOMS: atom_id res chain seq x y z
N LEU A 1 -2.41 16.46 -2.74
CA LEU A 1 -2.89 15.50 -3.73
C LEU A 1 -3.82 14.52 -3.05
N VAL A 2 -4.96 14.22 -3.65
CA VAL A 2 -5.93 13.19 -3.19
C VAL A 2 -6.03 12.11 -4.25
N TYR A 3 -6.18 10.87 -3.82
CA TYR A 3 -6.56 9.77 -4.70
C TYR A 3 -8.04 9.43 -4.53
N THR A 4 -8.76 9.32 -5.62
CA THR A 4 -10.18 8.92 -5.59
C THR A 4 -10.52 7.98 -6.75
N THR A 5 -11.40 7.03 -6.49
CA THR A 5 -12.04 6.19 -7.52
C THR A 5 -13.35 6.80 -8.03
N ARG A 6 -13.80 7.90 -7.40
CA ARG A 6 -15.08 8.58 -7.69
C ARG A 6 -14.86 10.08 -7.98
N PRO A 7 -14.12 10.43 -9.04
CA PRO A 7 -13.91 11.84 -9.42
C PRO A 7 -15.21 12.55 -9.79
N ASP A 8 -16.21 11.82 -10.29
CA ASP A 8 -17.56 12.30 -10.61
C ASP A 8 -18.25 13.01 -9.44
N THR A 9 -17.97 12.60 -8.21
CA THR A 9 -18.63 13.12 -7.01
C THR A 9 -17.96 14.35 -6.41
N VAL A 10 -16.94 14.93 -7.04
CA VAL A 10 -16.15 16.06 -6.52
C VAL A 10 -17.00 17.27 -6.11
N PHE A 11 -18.13 17.52 -6.79
CA PHE A 11 -19.06 18.60 -6.43
C PHE A 11 -19.74 18.40 -5.08
N GLY A 12 -19.82 17.15 -4.60
CA GLY A 12 -20.38 16.79 -3.30
C GLY A 12 -19.34 16.68 -2.19
N ALA A 13 -18.07 17.02 -2.46
CA ALA A 13 -17.04 17.01 -1.43
C ALA A 13 -17.22 18.21 -0.49
N THR A 14 -17.65 17.95 0.74
CA THR A 14 -17.98 18.96 1.75
C THR A 14 -16.92 19.13 2.84
N TYR A 15 -15.96 18.24 2.93
CA TYR A 15 -14.80 18.35 3.80
C TYR A 15 -13.64 17.50 3.27
N MET A 16 -12.45 17.72 3.82
CA MET A 16 -11.27 16.88 3.60
C MET A 16 -10.87 16.18 4.88
N VAL A 17 -10.33 14.97 4.74
CA VAL A 17 -9.72 14.24 5.86
C VAL A 17 -8.30 13.82 5.52
N LEU A 18 -7.39 14.08 6.45
CA LEU A 18 -6.01 13.60 6.41
C LEU A 18 -5.83 12.46 7.41
N SER A 19 -4.94 11.54 7.13
CA SER A 19 -4.49 10.61 8.16
C SER A 19 -3.80 11.39 9.29
N PRO A 20 -3.89 10.94 10.55
CA PRO A 20 -3.22 11.63 11.66
C PRO A 20 -1.71 11.80 11.44
N GLU A 21 -1.06 10.87 10.73
CA GLU A 21 0.38 10.85 10.42
C GLU A 21 0.75 11.64 9.17
N HIS A 22 -0.21 12.28 8.50
CA HIS A 22 0.04 12.95 7.22
C HIS A 22 1.02 14.12 7.40
N SER A 23 2.03 14.20 6.53
CA SER A 23 3.12 15.20 6.60
C SER A 23 2.65 16.66 6.57
N LEU A 24 1.49 16.96 6.00
CA LEU A 24 0.91 18.31 6.00
C LEU A 24 0.50 18.77 7.40
N VAL A 25 0.11 17.84 8.29
CA VAL A 25 -0.28 18.20 9.67
C VAL A 25 0.92 18.79 10.41
N GLU A 26 2.06 18.08 10.38
CA GLU A 26 3.29 18.59 11.01
C GLU A 26 3.84 19.84 10.30
N LYS A 27 3.78 19.87 8.95
CA LYS A 27 4.26 21.03 8.16
C LYS A 27 3.55 22.32 8.51
N TYR A 28 2.27 22.26 8.86
CA TYR A 28 1.44 23.43 9.14
C TYR A 28 1.06 23.58 10.62
N LYS A 29 1.74 22.90 11.53
CA LYS A 29 1.46 22.92 12.96
C LYS A 29 1.35 24.32 13.56
N ASP A 30 2.22 25.24 13.15
CA ASP A 30 2.24 26.64 13.62
C ASP A 30 1.02 27.45 13.15
N LYS A 31 0.22 26.92 12.22
CA LYS A 31 -1.01 27.55 11.72
C LYS A 31 -2.27 26.88 12.27
N ILE A 32 -2.12 25.77 12.95
CA ILE A 32 -3.24 25.02 13.56
C ILE A 32 -3.50 25.57 14.95
N GLU A 33 -4.64 26.23 15.12
CA GLU A 33 -4.97 26.94 16.38
C GLU A 33 -5.21 26.00 17.57
N ASN A 34 -5.63 24.75 17.31
CA ASN A 34 -5.91 23.73 18.32
C ASN A 34 -4.86 22.61 18.33
N TRP A 35 -3.58 22.96 18.21
CA TRP A 35 -2.49 21.99 18.07
C TRP A 35 -2.44 20.94 19.20
N ASP A 36 -2.67 21.32 20.44
CA ASP A 36 -2.65 20.39 21.59
C ASP A 36 -3.69 19.26 21.44
N GLU A 37 -4.88 19.59 20.91
CA GLU A 37 -5.95 18.64 20.63
C GLU A 37 -5.55 17.69 19.48
N VAL A 38 -4.95 18.23 18.43
CA VAL A 38 -4.44 17.49 17.27
C VAL A 38 -3.35 16.50 17.68
N GLN A 39 -2.37 16.95 18.46
CA GLN A 39 -1.27 16.12 18.95
C GLN A 39 -1.79 14.96 19.83
N LYS A 40 -2.71 15.26 20.74
CA LYS A 40 -3.32 14.21 21.57
C LYS A 40 -4.02 13.16 20.72
N TYR A 41 -4.76 13.58 19.70
CA TYR A 41 -5.44 12.66 18.79
C TYR A 41 -4.44 11.81 17.98
N GLN A 42 -3.33 12.40 17.51
CA GLN A 42 -2.26 11.66 16.83
C GLN A 42 -1.66 10.57 17.75
N GLU A 43 -1.42 10.87 19.02
CA GLU A 43 -0.89 9.91 19.99
C GLU A 43 -1.89 8.77 20.28
N GLU A 44 -3.19 9.07 20.31
CA GLU A 44 -4.25 8.07 20.48
C GLU A 44 -4.36 7.19 19.23
N ALA A 45 -4.35 7.76 18.04
CA ALA A 45 -4.42 7.04 16.77
C ALA A 45 -3.20 6.13 16.55
N ALA A 46 -2.00 6.57 16.94
CA ALA A 46 -0.77 5.79 16.82
C ALA A 46 -0.76 4.50 17.67
N ARG A 47 -1.63 4.38 18.65
CA ARG A 47 -1.76 3.17 19.50
C ARG A 47 -2.69 2.12 18.89
N LYS A 48 -3.45 2.47 17.85
CA LYS A 48 -4.40 1.60 17.19
C LYS A 48 -3.76 0.95 15.97
N SER A 49 -4.02 -0.32 15.74
CA SER A 49 -3.71 -1.00 14.49
C SER A 49 -4.61 -0.54 13.35
N ASP A 50 -4.20 -0.74 12.10
CA ASP A 50 -5.01 -0.42 10.92
C ASP A 50 -6.39 -1.10 10.94
N LEU A 51 -6.47 -2.32 11.49
CA LEU A 51 -7.72 -3.07 11.64
C LEU A 51 -8.67 -2.40 12.65
N GLU A 52 -8.14 -1.97 13.80
CA GLU A 52 -8.93 -1.25 14.81
C GLU A 52 -9.42 0.11 14.31
N ARG A 53 -8.63 0.76 13.44
CA ARG A 53 -8.97 2.05 12.84
C ARG A 53 -10.06 1.94 11.77
N THR A 54 -10.16 0.82 11.05
CA THR A 54 -11.03 0.71 9.87
C THR A 54 -12.22 -0.23 10.03
N GLU A 55 -12.01 -1.44 10.57
CA GLU A 55 -13.06 -2.48 10.61
C GLU A 55 -13.70 -2.62 12.00
N LEU A 56 -12.98 -2.31 13.07
CA LEU A 56 -13.46 -2.47 14.44
C LEU A 56 -13.93 -1.16 15.10
N ALA A 57 -13.82 -0.02 14.41
CA ALA A 57 -14.24 1.27 14.93
C ALA A 57 -15.77 1.37 14.98
N GLU A 58 -16.36 1.35 16.17
CA GLU A 58 -17.80 1.51 16.39
C GLU A 58 -18.23 2.99 16.25
N GLU A 59 -17.36 3.92 16.61
CA GLU A 59 -17.63 5.36 16.55
C GLU A 59 -16.66 6.07 15.59
N LYS A 60 -17.16 7.07 14.87
CA LYS A 60 -16.32 7.94 14.03
C LYS A 60 -15.71 9.03 14.89
N THR A 61 -14.39 9.05 14.93
CA THR A 61 -13.60 10.06 15.66
C THR A 61 -12.75 10.88 14.71
N GLY A 62 -12.45 12.11 15.09
CA GLY A 62 -11.62 13.01 14.30
C GLY A 62 -11.46 14.36 14.97
N VAL A 63 -10.53 15.16 14.49
CA VAL A 63 -10.27 16.51 14.99
C VAL A 63 -10.21 17.49 13.83
N LEU A 64 -10.98 18.58 13.92
CA LEU A 64 -10.91 19.69 12.98
C LEU A 64 -9.57 20.42 13.12
N LEU A 65 -8.87 20.64 12.00
CA LEU A 65 -7.67 21.48 11.97
C LEU A 65 -8.09 22.96 11.90
N LYS A 66 -8.29 23.59 13.07
CA LYS A 66 -8.71 25.00 13.13
C LYS A 66 -7.64 25.91 12.53
N GLY A 67 -8.07 26.86 11.70
CA GLY A 67 -7.16 27.74 10.95
C GLY A 67 -6.71 27.17 9.60
N MET A 68 -7.15 25.96 9.25
CA MET A 68 -6.90 25.35 7.94
C MET A 68 -8.19 25.07 7.19
N SER A 69 -8.20 25.37 5.90
CA SER A 69 -9.26 25.01 4.96
C SER A 69 -8.65 24.46 3.66
N ALA A 70 -9.46 23.72 2.91
CA ALA A 70 -9.14 23.32 1.56
C ALA A 70 -10.16 23.94 0.60
N ILE A 71 -9.76 24.14 -0.66
CA ILE A 71 -10.65 24.66 -1.70
C ILE A 71 -11.11 23.49 -2.56
N ASN A 72 -12.42 23.26 -2.63
CA ASN A 72 -12.99 22.31 -3.56
C ASN A 72 -12.72 22.80 -5.00
N PRO A 73 -12.00 22.04 -5.85
CA PRO A 73 -11.61 22.52 -7.18
C PRO A 73 -12.81 22.73 -8.12
N ALA A 74 -13.95 22.07 -7.88
CA ALA A 74 -15.15 22.15 -8.71
C ALA A 74 -16.07 23.30 -8.31
N THR A 75 -16.37 23.44 -7.02
CA THR A 75 -17.29 24.49 -6.50
C THR A 75 -16.56 25.82 -6.20
N LYS A 76 -15.24 25.78 -6.00
CA LYS A 76 -14.40 26.91 -5.54
C LYS A 76 -14.70 27.33 -4.09
N GLU A 77 -15.47 26.56 -3.36
CA GLU A 77 -15.80 26.81 -1.96
C GLU A 77 -14.71 26.32 -1.03
N GLU A 78 -14.54 26.99 0.08
CA GLU A 78 -13.69 26.51 1.18
C GLU A 78 -14.40 25.42 1.95
N ILE A 79 -13.70 24.32 2.20
CA ILE A 79 -14.18 23.18 2.98
C ILE A 79 -13.25 22.92 4.17
N PRO A 80 -13.78 22.49 5.33
CA PRO A 80 -12.97 22.20 6.52
C PRO A 80 -12.04 20.99 6.30
N VAL A 81 -10.93 20.98 7.01
CA VAL A 81 -9.95 19.89 6.99
C VAL A 81 -9.90 19.23 8.36
N PHE A 82 -10.09 17.93 8.41
CA PHE A 82 -10.00 17.11 9.61
C PHE A 82 -8.79 16.18 9.55
N ILE A 83 -8.37 15.69 10.71
CA ILE A 83 -7.66 14.43 10.83
C ILE A 83 -8.61 13.39 11.40
N ALA A 84 -8.55 12.17 10.87
CA ALA A 84 -9.34 11.05 11.39
C ALA A 84 -8.61 9.72 11.20
N ASP A 85 -8.78 8.84 12.15
CA ASP A 85 -8.05 7.57 12.19
C ASP A 85 -8.52 6.54 11.15
N TYR A 86 -9.74 6.67 10.60
CA TYR A 86 -10.20 5.80 9.51
C TYR A 86 -9.48 6.06 8.16
N VAL A 87 -8.73 7.16 8.03
CA VAL A 87 -7.87 7.43 6.88
C VAL A 87 -6.46 6.94 7.17
N LEU A 88 -6.00 5.97 6.38
CA LEU A 88 -4.67 5.38 6.55
C LEU A 88 -3.64 6.06 5.65
N ILE A 89 -2.45 6.31 6.19
CA ILE A 89 -1.32 6.86 5.41
C ILE A 89 -0.81 5.88 4.35
N SER A 90 -1.01 4.59 4.56
CA SER A 90 -0.65 3.52 3.62
C SER A 90 -1.58 3.41 2.42
N TYR A 91 -2.74 4.08 2.42
CA TYR A 91 -3.71 4.03 1.34
C TYR A 91 -3.73 5.34 0.54
N GLY A 92 -3.43 5.25 -0.75
CA GLY A 92 -3.41 6.41 -1.65
C GLY A 92 -2.36 7.45 -1.24
N THR A 93 -2.82 8.63 -0.87
CA THR A 93 -1.96 9.74 -0.42
C THR A 93 -2.09 10.03 1.08
N GLY A 94 -2.86 9.24 1.83
CA GLY A 94 -3.22 9.54 3.21
C GLY A 94 -4.14 10.76 3.37
N ALA A 95 -4.75 11.19 2.26
CA ALA A 95 -5.67 12.32 2.19
C ALA A 95 -6.87 11.96 1.32
N ILE A 96 -8.06 12.19 1.79
CA ILE A 96 -9.31 11.95 1.04
C ILE A 96 -10.15 13.23 0.90
N MET A 97 -10.83 13.36 -0.21
CA MET A 97 -12.00 14.22 -0.31
C MET A 97 -13.20 13.43 0.20
N ALA A 98 -13.89 13.96 1.17
CA ALA A 98 -15.03 13.29 1.77
C ALA A 98 -16.34 13.70 1.07
N VAL A 99 -17.09 12.72 0.64
CA VAL A 99 -18.33 12.90 -0.11
C VAL A 99 -19.48 12.17 0.60
N PRO A 100 -20.05 12.76 1.65
CA PRO A 100 -21.00 12.08 2.52
C PRO A 100 -22.30 11.66 1.83
N GLY A 101 -22.68 12.29 0.73
CA GLY A 101 -23.84 11.84 -0.05
C GLY A 101 -23.64 10.47 -0.73
N HIS A 102 -22.39 10.03 -0.94
CA HIS A 102 -22.06 8.89 -1.79
C HIS A 102 -20.96 7.94 -1.24
N ASP A 103 -20.50 8.14 0.00
CA ASP A 103 -19.66 7.20 0.77
C ASP A 103 -20.26 7.05 2.16
N GLN A 104 -20.51 5.79 2.58
CA GLN A 104 -21.17 5.52 3.85
C GLN A 104 -20.32 5.93 5.07
N ARG A 105 -18.99 5.79 5.00
CA ARG A 105 -18.09 6.19 6.09
C ARG A 105 -18.07 7.70 6.24
N ASP A 106 -18.05 8.41 5.12
CA ASP A 106 -18.10 9.86 5.10
C ASP A 106 -19.47 10.37 5.59
N TRP A 107 -20.56 9.65 5.26
CA TRP A 107 -21.89 9.97 5.74
C TRP A 107 -22.00 9.87 7.27
N GLU A 108 -21.53 8.77 7.83
CA GLU A 108 -21.50 8.56 9.28
C GLU A 108 -20.65 9.62 9.99
N PHE A 109 -19.50 9.97 9.44
CA PHE A 109 -18.65 11.04 9.97
C PHE A 109 -19.34 12.40 9.86
N ALA A 110 -19.95 12.72 8.70
CA ALA A 110 -20.67 13.97 8.54
C ALA A 110 -21.85 14.12 9.52
N LYS A 111 -22.59 13.03 9.79
CA LYS A 111 -23.64 13.01 10.83
C LYS A 111 -23.09 13.22 12.23
N ALA A 112 -21.94 12.60 12.56
CA ALA A 112 -21.31 12.72 13.88
C ALA A 112 -20.78 14.15 14.14
N PHE A 113 -20.32 14.86 13.09
CA PHE A 113 -19.74 16.20 13.19
C PHE A 113 -20.64 17.33 12.66
N ASP A 114 -21.93 17.04 12.39
CA ASP A 114 -22.92 18.01 11.88
C ASP A 114 -22.44 18.75 10.63
N LEU A 115 -21.85 18.00 9.67
CA LEU A 115 -21.33 18.53 8.41
C LEU A 115 -22.36 18.42 7.28
N PRO A 116 -22.29 19.29 6.26
CA PRO A 116 -23.20 19.26 5.14
C PRO A 116 -23.11 17.94 4.34
N ILE A 117 -24.26 17.42 3.92
CA ILE A 117 -24.40 16.28 3.02
C ILE A 117 -25.08 16.75 1.75
N ILE A 118 -24.41 16.63 0.60
CA ILE A 118 -24.89 17.12 -0.70
C ILE A 118 -25.10 15.91 -1.62
N GLU A 119 -26.33 15.77 -2.14
CA GLU A 119 -26.64 14.81 -3.18
C GLU A 119 -26.07 15.30 -4.51
N VAL A 120 -25.22 14.49 -5.15
CA VAL A 120 -24.69 14.74 -6.49
C VAL A 120 -25.01 13.64 -7.49
N ILE A 121 -25.60 12.55 -7.01
CA ILE A 121 -26.15 11.47 -7.83
C ILE A 121 -27.56 11.17 -7.32
N ALA A 122 -28.56 11.37 -8.15
CA ALA A 122 -29.94 11.06 -7.81
C ALA A 122 -30.18 9.54 -7.83
N GLY A 123 -30.91 9.04 -6.84
CA GLY A 123 -31.31 7.63 -6.80
C GLY A 123 -31.46 7.03 -5.41
N GLY A 124 -31.12 7.77 -4.35
CA GLY A 124 -31.24 7.36 -2.95
C GLY A 124 -31.91 8.40 -2.07
N ASP A 125 -31.93 8.11 -0.77
CA ASP A 125 -32.40 9.03 0.28
C ASP A 125 -31.22 9.36 1.21
N ILE A 126 -30.45 10.39 0.86
CA ILE A 126 -29.22 10.79 1.58
C ILE A 126 -29.48 11.24 3.02
N GLU A 127 -30.73 11.47 3.42
CA GLU A 127 -31.09 11.76 4.80
C GLU A 127 -30.99 10.52 5.70
N LYS A 128 -31.17 9.32 5.11
CA LYS A 128 -31.14 8.05 5.82
C LYS A 128 -29.80 7.33 5.73
N GLU A 129 -29.19 7.35 4.55
CA GLU A 129 -27.91 6.68 4.26
C GLU A 129 -27.25 7.25 3.01
N ALA A 130 -25.97 6.99 2.80
CA ALA A 130 -25.29 7.37 1.57
C ALA A 130 -25.79 6.55 0.38
N PHE A 131 -25.95 7.20 -0.78
CA PHE A 131 -26.21 6.50 -2.03
C PHE A 131 -24.90 6.05 -2.68
N THR A 132 -24.53 4.81 -2.45
CA THR A 132 -23.19 4.27 -2.80
C THR A 132 -23.11 3.58 -4.16
N SER A 133 -24.16 3.59 -4.98
CA SER A 133 -24.13 2.97 -6.32
C SER A 133 -23.05 3.60 -7.20
N THR A 134 -22.25 2.76 -7.84
CA THR A 134 -21.22 3.16 -8.80
C THR A 134 -21.61 2.92 -10.26
N GLU A 135 -22.71 2.25 -10.49
CA GLU A 135 -23.14 1.81 -11.82
C GLU A 135 -24.39 2.56 -12.32
N THR A 136 -25.22 3.00 -11.40
CA THR A 136 -26.52 3.61 -11.72
C THR A 136 -26.70 4.95 -11.02
N GLY A 137 -27.42 5.83 -11.65
CA GLY A 137 -27.78 7.16 -11.15
C GLY A 137 -27.45 8.26 -12.13
N THR A 138 -28.17 9.36 -11.98
CA THR A 138 -28.03 10.55 -12.83
C THR A 138 -27.39 11.67 -12.00
N MET A 139 -26.41 12.34 -12.55
CA MET A 139 -25.73 13.46 -11.90
C MET A 139 -26.66 14.63 -11.67
N VAL A 140 -26.68 15.15 -10.44
CA VAL A 140 -27.43 16.35 -10.02
C VAL A 140 -26.49 17.25 -9.20
N ASN A 141 -26.81 18.53 -9.05
CA ASN A 141 -26.00 19.50 -8.27
C ASN A 141 -24.50 19.53 -8.63
N SER A 142 -24.16 19.11 -9.84
CA SER A 142 -22.78 18.84 -10.29
C SER A 142 -22.38 19.68 -11.52
N GLY A 143 -22.96 20.88 -11.66
CA GLY A 143 -22.58 21.83 -12.70
C GLY A 143 -22.63 21.23 -14.11
N PHE A 144 -21.47 21.15 -14.77
CA PHE A 144 -21.36 20.65 -16.14
C PHE A 144 -21.59 19.13 -16.30
N LEU A 145 -21.76 18.40 -15.20
CA LEU A 145 -22.06 16.97 -15.17
C LEU A 145 -23.58 16.68 -15.06
N ASN A 146 -24.40 17.67 -14.71
CA ASN A 146 -25.83 17.48 -14.48
C ASN A 146 -26.52 16.76 -15.65
N GLY A 147 -27.33 15.76 -15.31
CA GLY A 147 -28.10 14.97 -16.28
C GLY A 147 -27.28 13.81 -16.92
N MET A 148 -26.00 13.67 -16.62
CA MET A 148 -25.18 12.58 -17.14
C MET A 148 -25.32 11.31 -16.29
N GLU A 149 -25.10 10.16 -16.91
CA GLU A 149 -24.91 8.91 -16.20
C GLU A 149 -23.55 8.90 -15.51
N VAL A 150 -23.43 8.17 -14.39
CA VAL A 150 -22.21 8.10 -13.55
C VAL A 150 -20.95 7.77 -14.36
N LYS A 151 -21.04 6.77 -15.26
CA LYS A 151 -19.89 6.34 -16.06
C LYS A 151 -19.34 7.47 -16.95
N ASP A 152 -20.23 8.17 -17.65
CA ASP A 152 -19.84 9.27 -18.53
C ASP A 152 -19.31 10.47 -17.72
N ALA A 153 -19.87 10.68 -16.53
CA ALA A 153 -19.41 11.72 -15.60
C ALA A 153 -17.99 11.47 -15.09
N ILE A 154 -17.62 10.23 -14.80
CA ILE A 154 -16.24 9.87 -14.40
C ILE A 154 -15.24 10.26 -15.50
N GLU A 155 -15.49 9.82 -16.74
CA GLU A 155 -14.59 10.12 -17.88
C GLU A 155 -14.48 11.63 -18.12
N LYS A 156 -15.61 12.32 -18.08
CA LYS A 156 -15.66 13.79 -18.30
C LYS A 156 -14.96 14.56 -17.19
N THR A 157 -15.08 14.11 -15.94
CA THR A 157 -14.40 14.74 -14.80
C THR A 157 -12.90 14.53 -14.88
N CYS A 158 -12.42 13.33 -15.22
CA CYS A 158 -11.00 13.09 -15.45
C CYS A 158 -10.44 14.00 -16.53
N ALA A 159 -11.08 14.07 -17.69
CA ALA A 159 -10.67 14.95 -18.78
C ALA A 159 -10.68 16.45 -18.39
N TRP A 160 -11.65 16.87 -17.59
CA TRP A 160 -11.70 18.24 -17.07
C TRP A 160 -10.56 18.52 -16.09
N LEU A 161 -10.29 17.62 -15.14
CA LEU A 161 -9.18 17.77 -14.18
C LEU A 161 -7.83 17.85 -14.88
N GLU A 162 -7.61 17.02 -15.90
CA GLU A 162 -6.37 17.06 -16.70
C GLU A 162 -6.23 18.36 -17.47
N LYS A 163 -7.29 18.82 -18.12
CA LYS A 163 -7.31 20.08 -18.87
C LYS A 163 -6.99 21.29 -17.99
N GLU A 164 -7.53 21.33 -16.78
CA GLU A 164 -7.33 22.41 -15.82
C GLU A 164 -5.99 22.26 -15.04
N GLY A 165 -5.22 21.19 -15.26
CA GLY A 165 -3.99 20.91 -14.53
C GLY A 165 -4.17 20.62 -13.05
N LEU A 166 -5.37 20.12 -12.66
CA LEU A 166 -5.77 19.86 -11.28
C LEU A 166 -5.62 18.38 -10.88
N GLY A 167 -5.44 17.48 -11.84
CA GLY A 167 -5.30 16.05 -11.60
C GLY A 167 -4.96 15.29 -12.87
N GLU A 168 -4.76 14.00 -12.73
CA GLU A 168 -4.49 13.05 -13.81
C GLU A 168 -5.27 11.76 -13.59
N ALA A 169 -5.73 11.11 -14.67
CA ALA A 169 -6.27 9.76 -14.58
C ALA A 169 -5.15 8.74 -14.41
N LYS A 170 -5.27 7.86 -13.42
CA LYS A 170 -4.27 6.87 -13.09
C LYS A 170 -4.91 5.50 -12.86
N VAL A 171 -4.35 4.46 -13.45
CA VAL A 171 -4.75 3.08 -13.15
C VAL A 171 -3.91 2.58 -11.98
N ASN A 172 -4.55 2.37 -10.83
CA ASN A 172 -3.93 1.72 -9.68
C ASN A 172 -4.55 0.34 -9.48
N PHE A 173 -3.71 -0.66 -9.33
CA PHE A 173 -4.17 -2.00 -8.99
C PHE A 173 -4.46 -2.08 -7.49
N LYS A 174 -5.69 -2.51 -7.14
CA LYS A 174 -6.08 -2.76 -5.75
C LYS A 174 -5.51 -4.11 -5.30
N LEU A 175 -4.21 -4.14 -5.06
CA LEU A 175 -3.53 -5.29 -4.51
C LEU A 175 -3.15 -4.98 -3.06
N ARG A 176 -3.41 -5.93 -2.17
CA ARG A 176 -2.86 -5.89 -0.82
C ARG A 176 -1.46 -6.47 -0.86
N ASP A 177 -0.55 -5.85 -0.12
CA ASP A 177 0.75 -6.44 0.13
C ASP A 177 0.55 -7.82 0.79
N TRP A 178 1.37 -8.76 0.40
CA TRP A 178 1.36 -10.09 0.96
C TRP A 178 2.68 -10.36 1.67
N VAL A 179 2.66 -11.26 2.64
CA VAL A 179 3.87 -11.66 3.33
C VAL A 179 4.76 -12.40 2.34
N PHE A 180 5.82 -11.73 1.89
CA PHE A 180 6.72 -12.22 0.84
C PHE A 180 7.87 -13.08 1.37
N SER A 181 7.96 -13.31 2.67
CA SER A 181 9.02 -14.10 3.30
C SER A 181 8.45 -15.21 4.18
N ARG A 182 9.12 -16.35 4.20
CA ARG A 182 8.80 -17.50 5.05
C ARG A 182 10.03 -18.05 5.75
N GLN A 183 9.85 -18.45 6.98
CA GLN A 183 10.83 -19.20 7.79
C GLN A 183 10.79 -20.69 7.41
N ARG A 184 10.96 -20.97 6.12
CA ARG A 184 10.93 -22.32 5.54
C ARG A 184 12.15 -22.54 4.67
N TYR A 185 12.64 -23.80 4.60
CA TYR A 185 13.73 -24.16 3.69
C TYR A 185 13.25 -24.17 2.23
N TRP A 186 12.13 -24.87 1.98
CA TRP A 186 11.58 -25.00 0.63
C TRP A 186 10.89 -23.73 0.15
N GLY A 187 11.49 -23.15 -0.87
CA GLY A 187 11.05 -21.92 -1.54
C GLY A 187 12.21 -21.31 -2.31
N GLU A 188 11.93 -20.35 -3.18
CA GLU A 188 12.96 -19.58 -3.85
C GLU A 188 13.69 -18.71 -2.82
N PRO A 189 15.05 -18.73 -2.77
CA PRO A 189 15.81 -17.85 -1.89
C PRO A 189 15.64 -16.40 -2.33
N ILE A 190 15.54 -15.51 -1.36
CA ILE A 190 15.38 -14.08 -1.63
C ILE A 190 16.77 -13.50 -2.00
N PRO A 191 16.95 -12.90 -3.20
CA PRO A 191 18.25 -12.54 -3.71
C PRO A 191 18.76 -11.19 -3.15
N ILE A 192 18.82 -11.09 -1.82
CA ILE A 192 19.38 -9.92 -1.11
C ILE A 192 20.37 -10.36 -0.03
N TYR A 193 21.24 -9.45 0.36
CA TYR A 193 22.18 -9.62 1.45
C TYR A 193 22.37 -8.29 2.19
N TYR A 194 22.95 -8.36 3.38
CA TYR A 194 23.10 -7.25 4.31
C TYR A 194 24.56 -7.11 4.75
N PRO A 195 25.06 -5.88 4.98
CA PRO A 195 26.36 -5.68 5.62
C PRO A 195 26.40 -6.27 7.03
N VAL A 196 27.56 -6.80 7.40
CA VAL A 196 27.83 -7.31 8.75
C VAL A 196 28.93 -6.49 9.39
N GLU A 197 28.69 -6.02 10.60
CA GLU A 197 29.66 -5.28 11.40
C GLU A 197 30.04 -6.06 12.64
N ALA A 198 31.36 -6.08 12.95
CA ALA A 198 31.87 -6.64 14.19
C ALA A 198 31.29 -5.88 15.40
N ALA A 199 31.01 -6.58 16.49
CA ALA A 199 30.66 -5.97 17.76
C ALA A 199 31.80 -5.11 18.34
N GLU A 200 31.46 -4.20 19.24
CA GLU A 200 32.46 -3.37 19.93
C GLU A 200 33.49 -4.24 20.69
N GLY A 201 34.77 -4.01 20.41
CA GLY A 201 35.88 -4.78 21.03
C GLY A 201 36.32 -6.00 20.21
N VAL A 202 35.70 -6.36 19.13
CA VAL A 202 36.16 -7.41 18.21
C VAL A 202 37.20 -6.83 17.24
N ASP A 203 38.32 -7.49 17.06
CA ASP A 203 39.38 -7.07 16.14
C ASP A 203 38.93 -7.23 14.68
N ALA A 204 38.69 -6.11 14.00
CA ALA A 204 38.24 -6.09 12.60
C ALA A 204 39.19 -6.84 11.64
N SER A 205 40.46 -6.97 11.97
CA SER A 205 41.47 -7.64 11.11
C SER A 205 41.34 -9.17 11.09
N SER A 206 40.75 -9.74 12.15
CA SER A 206 40.54 -11.19 12.31
C SER A 206 39.08 -11.58 12.42
N PHE A 207 38.16 -10.64 12.25
CA PHE A 207 36.72 -10.81 12.39
C PHE A 207 36.16 -11.89 11.47
N ASP A 208 35.45 -12.85 12.07
CA ASP A 208 34.70 -13.89 11.38
C ASP A 208 33.29 -14.00 12.00
N PRO A 209 32.22 -13.55 11.30
CA PRO A 209 30.85 -13.54 11.83
C PRO A 209 30.31 -14.94 12.17
N LYS A 210 30.98 -16.01 11.75
CA LYS A 210 30.63 -17.38 12.11
C LYS A 210 31.06 -17.74 13.52
N LYS A 211 31.91 -16.91 14.16
CA LYS A 211 32.52 -17.18 15.47
C LYS A 211 32.42 -16.01 16.43
N ASP A 212 32.42 -14.81 15.87
CA ASP A 212 32.55 -13.58 16.65
C ASP A 212 31.18 -12.88 16.75
N GLU A 213 31.00 -12.15 17.83
CA GLU A 213 29.81 -11.34 18.03
C GLU A 213 29.73 -10.21 16.99
N HIS A 214 28.55 -10.05 16.39
CA HIS A 214 28.37 -9.12 15.28
C HIS A 214 26.93 -8.59 15.19
N THR A 215 26.73 -7.60 14.33
CA THR A 215 25.41 -7.05 13.99
C THR A 215 25.20 -7.12 12.49
N VAL A 216 24.06 -7.69 12.07
CA VAL A 216 23.61 -7.64 10.67
C VAL A 216 22.78 -6.38 10.46
N LYS A 217 23.10 -5.59 9.43
CA LYS A 217 22.43 -4.33 9.10
C LYS A 217 21.19 -4.56 8.25
N TYR A 218 20.13 -5.12 8.81
CA TYR A 218 18.88 -5.41 8.10
C TYR A 218 18.21 -4.18 7.48
N GLY A 219 18.53 -2.97 7.93
CA GLY A 219 18.06 -1.72 7.35
C GLY A 219 18.75 -1.31 6.05
N GLU A 220 19.79 -2.04 5.62
CA GLU A 220 20.63 -1.72 4.45
C GLU A 220 20.68 -2.89 3.46
N PRO A 221 19.51 -3.34 2.90
CA PRO A 221 19.48 -4.48 1.98
C PRO A 221 20.19 -4.15 0.67
N ILE A 222 20.96 -5.09 0.16
CA ILE A 222 21.67 -5.01 -1.11
C ILE A 222 21.17 -6.15 -2.02
N ALA A 223 20.74 -5.84 -3.23
CA ALA A 223 20.32 -6.85 -4.20
C ALA A 223 21.53 -7.58 -4.80
N LEU A 224 21.41 -8.90 -5.02
CA LEU A 224 22.34 -9.66 -5.83
C LEU A 224 22.32 -9.14 -7.29
N THR A 225 23.48 -9.15 -7.94
CA THR A 225 23.58 -8.80 -9.36
C THR A 225 23.19 -10.00 -10.24
N LEU A 226 22.96 -9.77 -11.54
CA LEU A 226 22.69 -10.86 -12.47
C LEU A 226 23.82 -11.87 -12.57
N GLU A 227 25.07 -11.45 -12.30
CA GLU A 227 26.25 -12.31 -12.30
C GLU A 227 26.30 -13.25 -11.09
N ASP A 228 25.63 -12.86 -9.98
CA ASP A 228 25.54 -13.65 -8.75
C ASP A 228 24.40 -14.69 -8.79
N LEU A 229 23.61 -14.72 -9.87
CA LEU A 229 22.47 -15.62 -10.04
C LEU A 229 22.83 -16.83 -10.93
N PRO A 230 22.18 -17.99 -10.75
CA PRO A 230 21.10 -18.26 -9.80
C PRO A 230 21.59 -18.42 -8.37
N LEU A 231 20.88 -17.84 -7.39
CA LEU A 231 21.09 -18.12 -5.98
C LEU A 231 20.47 -19.48 -5.63
N VAL A 232 21.31 -20.45 -5.29
CA VAL A 232 20.88 -21.82 -4.99
C VAL A 232 20.85 -22.06 -3.49
N LEU A 233 19.82 -22.78 -3.02
CA LEU A 233 19.75 -23.20 -1.62
C LEU A 233 20.89 -24.17 -1.28
N PRO A 234 21.50 -24.03 -0.08
CA PRO A 234 22.52 -24.97 0.37
C PRO A 234 21.90 -26.31 0.77
N GLU A 235 22.62 -27.38 0.69
CA GLU A 235 22.20 -28.65 1.29
C GLU A 235 22.20 -28.52 2.83
N THR A 236 21.18 -29.10 3.48
CA THR A 236 21.06 -29.16 4.94
C THR A 236 20.43 -30.46 5.38
N GLU A 237 20.82 -30.95 6.53
CA GLU A 237 20.22 -32.14 7.14
C GLU A 237 19.01 -31.83 8.04
N ASP A 238 18.87 -30.57 8.46
CA ASP A 238 17.78 -30.13 9.34
C ASP A 238 16.95 -28.99 8.71
N TYR A 239 15.69 -29.27 8.42
CA TYR A 239 14.74 -28.38 7.79
C TYR A 239 13.81 -27.64 8.80
N LYS A 240 14.03 -27.83 10.10
CA LYS A 240 13.25 -27.15 11.13
C LYS A 240 13.81 -25.75 11.40
N PRO A 241 12.98 -24.79 11.81
CA PRO A 241 13.45 -23.53 12.37
C PRO A 241 14.42 -23.76 13.54
N THR A 242 15.27 -22.78 13.84
CA THR A 242 16.15 -22.83 15.01
C THR A 242 15.31 -22.79 16.30
N GLU A 243 15.93 -23.06 17.45
CA GLU A 243 15.25 -22.97 18.76
C GLU A 243 14.76 -21.55 19.06
N ASP A 244 15.47 -20.54 18.54
CA ASP A 244 15.11 -19.12 18.65
C ASP A 244 14.08 -18.65 17.59
N GLY A 245 13.59 -19.57 16.75
CA GLY A 245 12.59 -19.29 15.72
C GLY A 245 13.16 -18.75 14.40
N GLU A 246 14.47 -18.70 14.23
CA GLU A 246 15.13 -18.31 12.98
C GLU A 246 14.88 -19.34 11.87
N PRO A 247 14.91 -18.91 10.59
CA PRO A 247 14.73 -19.82 9.46
C PRO A 247 15.77 -20.96 9.43
N PRO A 248 15.47 -22.12 8.85
CA PRO A 248 16.41 -23.24 8.73
C PRO A 248 17.73 -22.85 8.07
N LEU A 249 17.73 -21.94 7.10
CA LEU A 249 18.93 -21.45 6.42
C LEU A 249 19.91 -20.73 7.35
N ALA A 250 19.45 -20.16 8.45
CA ALA A 250 20.32 -19.51 9.44
C ALA A 250 21.38 -20.44 10.03
N ARG A 251 21.16 -21.78 10.00
CA ARG A 251 22.15 -22.79 10.41
C ARG A 251 23.27 -23.00 9.40
N CYS A 252 23.01 -22.65 8.13
CA CYS A 252 23.95 -22.85 7.03
C CYS A 252 24.98 -21.71 6.99
N MET A 253 25.77 -21.54 8.06
CA MET A 253 26.66 -20.40 8.26
C MET A 253 27.59 -20.13 7.08
N ASP A 254 28.07 -21.18 6.39
CA ASP A 254 28.94 -21.04 5.22
C ASP A 254 28.22 -20.52 3.98
N TRP A 255 26.91 -20.69 3.93
CA TRP A 255 26.07 -20.11 2.89
C TRP A 255 25.59 -18.71 3.29
N VAL A 256 25.26 -18.49 4.55
CA VAL A 256 24.77 -17.20 5.06
C VAL A 256 25.86 -16.14 4.94
N TYR A 257 27.04 -16.40 5.51
CA TYR A 257 28.11 -15.40 5.60
C TYR A 257 29.14 -15.57 4.48
N PHE A 258 29.41 -14.48 3.77
CA PHE A 258 30.42 -14.44 2.72
C PHE A 258 31.15 -13.10 2.70
N GLN A 259 32.30 -13.08 2.06
CA GLN A 259 33.08 -11.85 1.86
C GLN A 259 32.99 -11.36 0.42
N LYS A 260 32.88 -10.05 0.27
CA LYS A 260 32.99 -9.36 -1.02
C LYS A 260 33.82 -8.09 -0.77
N ASP A 261 34.87 -7.90 -1.56
CA ASP A 261 35.79 -6.76 -1.46
C ASP A 261 36.36 -6.54 -0.04
N GLY A 262 36.62 -7.61 0.69
CA GLY A 262 37.17 -7.58 2.05
C GLY A 262 36.16 -7.26 3.16
N GLN A 263 34.88 -7.08 2.81
CA GLN A 263 33.81 -6.85 3.78
C GLN A 263 32.93 -8.11 3.91
N TRP A 264 32.44 -8.35 5.14
CA TRP A 264 31.50 -9.42 5.42
C TRP A 264 30.05 -9.01 5.16
N PHE A 265 29.28 -9.96 4.63
CA PHE A 265 27.87 -9.84 4.37
C PHE A 265 27.13 -11.10 4.83
N ALA A 266 25.84 -10.94 5.13
CA ALA A 266 24.93 -12.02 5.45
C ALA A 266 23.81 -12.09 4.41
N ARG A 267 23.56 -13.26 3.80
CA ARG A 267 22.38 -13.46 2.92
C ARG A 267 21.10 -13.49 3.72
N GLU A 268 20.00 -13.11 3.07
CA GLU A 268 18.67 -13.32 3.62
C GLU A 268 18.41 -14.82 3.83
N THR A 269 17.94 -15.16 5.03
CA THR A 269 17.70 -16.56 5.43
C THR A 269 16.25 -17.01 5.26
N ASN A 270 15.33 -16.09 5.04
CA ASN A 270 13.97 -16.41 4.64
C ASN A 270 13.92 -16.85 3.18
N THR A 271 12.89 -17.62 2.81
CA THR A 271 12.59 -17.95 1.43
C THR A 271 11.29 -17.30 0.98
N MET A 272 11.09 -17.16 -0.33
CA MET A 272 9.85 -16.68 -0.90
C MET A 272 8.72 -17.69 -0.64
N PRO A 273 7.46 -17.24 -0.49
CA PRO A 273 6.33 -18.14 -0.41
C PRO A 273 6.14 -18.88 -1.75
N GLN A 274 5.52 -20.04 -1.70
CA GLN A 274 5.24 -20.85 -2.91
C GLN A 274 4.48 -20.08 -4.00
N TRP A 275 3.72 -19.06 -3.64
CA TRP A 275 3.03 -18.19 -4.60
C TRP A 275 3.99 -17.37 -5.47
N ALA A 276 5.20 -17.13 -5.03
CA ALA A 276 6.21 -16.50 -5.86
C ALA A 276 6.47 -17.31 -7.14
N GLY A 277 6.64 -18.64 -7.01
CA GLY A 277 6.77 -19.55 -8.14
C GLY A 277 5.44 -19.77 -8.88
N SER A 278 4.34 -20.04 -8.17
CA SER A 278 3.05 -20.37 -8.79
C SER A 278 2.40 -19.20 -9.54
N SER A 279 2.79 -17.96 -9.25
CA SER A 279 2.25 -16.80 -9.96
C SER A 279 2.79 -16.61 -11.38
N TRP A 280 3.86 -17.28 -11.77
CA TRP A 280 4.50 -17.06 -13.07
C TRP A 280 4.88 -18.32 -13.84
N TYR A 281 4.98 -19.50 -13.22
CA TYR A 281 5.50 -20.73 -13.86
C TYR A 281 4.80 -21.07 -15.16
N PHE A 282 3.49 -20.84 -15.29
CA PHE A 282 2.70 -21.10 -16.49
C PHE A 282 3.11 -20.21 -17.68
N LEU A 283 3.61 -19.02 -17.42
CA LEU A 283 4.18 -18.15 -18.46
C LEU A 283 5.45 -18.76 -19.04
N ARG A 284 6.23 -19.45 -18.22
CA ARG A 284 7.46 -20.11 -18.64
C ARG A 284 7.20 -21.26 -19.63
N TYR A 285 6.03 -21.89 -19.58
CA TYR A 285 5.65 -22.91 -20.55
C TYR A 285 5.55 -22.39 -21.99
N ILE A 286 5.32 -21.08 -22.15
CA ILE A 286 5.27 -20.42 -23.46
C ILE A 286 6.65 -20.41 -24.13
N ASP A 287 7.73 -20.31 -23.34
CA ASP A 287 9.11 -20.22 -23.83
C ASP A 287 10.12 -20.93 -22.90
N PRO A 288 10.01 -22.27 -22.73
CA PRO A 288 10.73 -22.99 -21.68
C PRO A 288 12.25 -23.04 -21.86
N HIS A 289 12.76 -22.79 -23.08
CA HIS A 289 14.18 -22.83 -23.42
C HIS A 289 14.83 -21.45 -23.54
N ASN A 290 14.14 -20.40 -23.17
CA ASN A 290 14.70 -19.06 -23.20
C ASN A 290 15.63 -18.87 -21.97
N ASN A 291 16.91 -18.56 -22.23
CA ASN A 291 17.92 -18.37 -21.20
C ASN A 291 18.18 -16.88 -20.87
N GLU A 292 17.53 -15.96 -21.59
CA GLU A 292 17.75 -14.52 -21.45
C GLU A 292 16.64 -13.84 -20.64
N GLU A 293 15.39 -14.32 -20.77
CA GLU A 293 14.24 -13.76 -20.10
C GLU A 293 13.19 -14.85 -19.75
N LEU A 294 12.23 -14.52 -18.92
CA LEU A 294 11.15 -15.43 -18.50
C LEU A 294 10.45 -16.08 -19.67
N ALA A 295 10.04 -15.28 -20.64
CA ALA A 295 9.51 -15.69 -21.94
C ALA A 295 9.57 -14.48 -22.88
N ALA A 296 9.90 -14.71 -24.15
CA ALA A 296 10.01 -13.65 -25.13
C ALA A 296 8.69 -12.87 -25.27
N LYS A 297 8.75 -11.54 -25.19
CA LYS A 297 7.59 -10.65 -25.25
C LYS A 297 6.66 -10.96 -26.42
N LYS A 298 7.22 -11.23 -27.61
CA LYS A 298 6.43 -11.57 -28.80
C LYS A 298 5.63 -12.87 -28.64
N LYS A 299 6.16 -13.84 -27.89
CA LYS A 299 5.43 -15.10 -27.61
C LYS A 299 4.34 -14.86 -26.56
N LEU A 300 4.63 -14.03 -25.55
CA LEU A 300 3.61 -13.62 -24.58
C LEU A 300 2.47 -12.86 -25.24
N GLU A 301 2.75 -11.90 -26.12
CA GLU A 301 1.73 -11.14 -26.87
C GLU A 301 0.82 -12.03 -27.73
N TYR A 302 1.34 -13.16 -28.21
CA TYR A 302 0.56 -14.11 -29.01
C TYR A 302 -0.31 -15.04 -28.16
N TRP A 303 0.22 -15.54 -27.04
CA TRP A 303 -0.43 -16.58 -26.24
C TRP A 303 -1.24 -16.06 -25.06
N MET A 304 -1.09 -14.79 -24.67
CA MET A 304 -1.83 -14.19 -23.57
C MET A 304 -2.97 -13.30 -24.10
N PRO A 305 -4.03 -13.09 -23.32
CA PRO A 305 -4.28 -13.68 -22.01
C PRO A 305 -4.62 -15.17 -22.07
N VAL A 306 -4.49 -15.85 -20.93
CA VAL A 306 -4.86 -17.26 -20.80
C VAL A 306 -6.38 -17.41 -20.90
N ASP A 307 -6.89 -18.17 -21.87
CA ASP A 307 -8.33 -18.40 -22.06
C ASP A 307 -8.90 -19.44 -21.09
N TRP A 308 -8.08 -20.41 -20.71
CA TRP A 308 -8.47 -21.51 -19.83
C TRP A 308 -7.27 -21.98 -19.02
N TYR A 309 -7.43 -21.96 -17.68
CA TYR A 309 -6.46 -22.54 -16.75
C TYR A 309 -7.09 -23.74 -16.02
N ASN A 310 -6.54 -24.94 -16.24
CA ASN A 310 -6.99 -26.17 -15.59
C ASN A 310 -5.95 -26.64 -14.60
N GLY A 311 -6.02 -26.14 -13.39
CA GLY A 311 -5.15 -26.52 -12.27
C GLY A 311 -5.75 -27.66 -11.44
N GLY A 312 -4.95 -28.17 -10.50
CA GLY A 312 -5.44 -29.09 -9.47
C GLY A 312 -6.31 -28.37 -8.42
N MET A 313 -7.03 -29.15 -7.61
CA MET A 313 -7.90 -28.62 -6.54
C MET A 313 -7.12 -27.77 -5.53
N GLU A 314 -5.84 -28.05 -5.32
CA GLU A 314 -4.92 -27.32 -4.45
C GLU A 314 -4.65 -25.88 -4.89
N HIS A 315 -5.01 -25.51 -6.13
CA HIS A 315 -4.85 -24.16 -6.67
C HIS A 315 -6.13 -23.32 -6.64
N THR A 316 -7.21 -23.83 -6.05
CA THR A 316 -8.53 -23.17 -6.05
C THR A 316 -8.78 -22.23 -4.87
N THR A 317 -7.83 -22.06 -3.97
CA THR A 317 -7.95 -21.20 -2.77
C THR A 317 -7.15 -19.92 -2.90
#